data_854ef99c95fe702f8c4437b5ac8e301c
#
_entry.id   854ef99c95fe702f8c4437b5ac8e301c
#
_cell.length_a   1.000
_cell.length_b   1.000
_cell.length_c   1.000
_cell.angle_alpha   90.00
_cell.angle_beta   90.00
_cell.angle_gamma   90.00
#
_symmetry.space_group_name_H-M   'P 1'
#
loop_
_entity.id
_entity.type
_entity.pdbx_description
1 polymer ?
#
loop_
_entity_poly.entity_id
_entity_poly.type
_entity_poly.pdbx_seq_one_letter_code
_entity_poly.pdbx_strand_id
1 'polypeptide(L)'
;MARRALLGALAGAVLGAAAARAAYAAFTRRPPVGDAETWNRTNHRGEPITLLEGPAFVAGAGAAAAVLPGFPVRLRAAALLAVAGGGGFGGYDDLYGVTSSKGFKGHLTALSKGEVTSGAVKIIGIGATGLAAAALTSRGGADTAVNGALVAGSANLANLFDLRPGRAIKVGLLCGAPLLAAAVRRDDPVRAGLAALSLGAAAALLPEDLGERAMLGDAGANALGALLGLAASVTLGRPGRLAVLGTVVALTAASEKISFTRVIAGNPVLHRIDMLGRRPVEQAPGHR
;
A
#
# COMPACT_ATOMS: atom_id res chain seq x y z
N MET A 1 30.66 -4.29 -5.81
CA MET A 1 30.06 -3.10 -6.42
C MET A 1 28.69 -2.71 -5.81
N ALA A 2 27.84 -3.63 -5.36
CA ALA A 2 26.52 -3.27 -4.80
C ALA A 2 26.50 -2.93 -3.27
N ARG A 3 27.65 -2.66 -2.64
CA ARG A 3 27.77 -2.56 -1.17
C ARG A 3 26.99 -1.36 -0.60
N ARG A 4 26.99 -0.21 -1.27
CA ARG A 4 26.29 0.99 -0.78
C ARG A 4 24.78 0.80 -0.82
N ALA A 5 24.28 0.27 -1.94
CA ALA A 5 22.87 -0.01 -2.10
C ALA A 5 22.38 -1.09 -1.11
N LEU A 6 23.18 -2.12 -0.83
CA LEU A 6 22.84 -3.14 0.17
C LEU A 6 22.76 -2.54 1.58
N LEU A 7 23.67 -1.62 1.93
CA LEU A 7 23.59 -0.90 3.21
C LEU A 7 22.33 -0.02 3.30
N GLY A 8 22.01 0.72 2.20
CA GLY A 8 20.78 1.50 2.14
C GLY A 8 19.52 0.63 2.24
N ALA A 9 19.51 -0.51 1.55
CA ALA A 9 18.42 -1.48 1.63
C ALA A 9 18.26 -2.05 3.05
N LEU A 10 19.35 -2.48 3.67
CA LEU A 10 19.33 -3.01 5.04
C LEU A 10 18.83 -1.96 6.03
N ALA A 11 19.35 -0.72 5.96
CA ALA A 11 18.91 0.36 6.81
C ALA A 11 17.42 0.65 6.63
N GLY A 12 16.94 0.75 5.38
CA GLY A 12 15.52 0.95 5.07
C GLY A 12 14.64 -0.18 5.61
N ALA A 13 14.99 -1.42 5.32
CA ALA A 13 14.23 -2.59 5.77
C ALA A 13 14.15 -2.68 7.30
N VAL A 14 15.28 -2.54 7.99
CA VAL A 14 15.34 -2.61 9.46
C VAL A 14 14.56 -1.46 10.11
N LEU A 15 14.76 -0.23 9.65
CA LEU A 15 14.03 0.92 10.17
C LEU A 15 12.52 0.79 9.91
N GLY A 16 12.12 0.41 8.69
CA GLY A 16 10.72 0.20 8.35
C GLY A 16 10.08 -0.89 9.21
N ALA A 17 10.74 -2.04 9.32
CA ALA A 17 10.25 -3.17 10.11
C ALA A 17 10.13 -2.83 11.60
N ALA A 18 11.19 -2.28 12.19
CA ALA A 18 11.22 -1.95 13.61
C ALA A 18 10.18 -0.88 13.97
N ALA A 19 10.10 0.19 13.15
CA ALA A 19 9.15 1.28 13.39
C ALA A 19 7.69 0.83 13.21
N ALA A 20 7.38 0.00 12.20
CA ALA A 20 6.03 -0.52 11.99
C ALA A 20 5.60 -1.47 13.14
N ARG A 21 6.48 -2.36 13.61
CA ARG A 21 6.21 -3.22 14.78
C ARG A 21 6.03 -2.42 16.05
N ALA A 22 6.86 -1.40 16.28
CA ALA A 22 6.73 -0.52 17.44
C ALA A 22 5.41 0.27 17.41
N ALA A 23 5.04 0.80 16.23
CA ALA A 23 3.78 1.51 16.04
C ALA A 23 2.58 0.58 16.26
N TYR A 24 2.61 -0.65 15.74
CA TYR A 24 1.55 -1.63 15.93
C TYR A 24 1.38 -1.98 17.42
N ALA A 25 2.48 -2.27 18.12
CA ALA A 25 2.46 -2.54 19.56
C ALA A 25 1.98 -1.34 20.40
N ALA A 26 2.25 -0.11 19.96
CA ALA A 26 1.77 1.09 20.62
C ALA A 26 0.26 1.29 20.37
N PHE A 27 -0.19 1.15 19.13
CA PHE A 27 -1.58 1.40 18.74
C PHE A 27 -2.55 0.32 19.24
N THR A 28 -2.11 -0.93 19.39
CA THR A 28 -2.92 -1.97 20.04
C THR A 28 -3.17 -1.69 21.53
N ARG A 29 -2.27 -0.93 22.19
CA ARG A 29 -2.45 -0.48 23.58
C ARG A 29 -3.25 0.82 23.66
N ARG A 30 -2.97 1.74 22.74
CA ARG A 30 -3.61 3.06 22.68
C ARG A 30 -3.82 3.43 21.20
N PRO A 31 -5.02 3.25 20.66
CA PRO A 31 -5.34 3.60 19.29
C PRO A 31 -5.03 5.07 18.97
N PRO A 32 -4.63 5.40 17.73
CA PRO A 32 -4.28 6.77 17.35
C PRO A 32 -5.47 7.72 17.35
N VAL A 33 -6.68 7.19 17.15
CA VAL A 33 -7.97 7.93 17.16
C VAL A 33 -9.01 7.02 17.80
N GLY A 34 -9.89 7.58 18.62
CA GLY A 34 -10.97 6.84 19.26
C GLY A 34 -10.48 5.74 20.20
N ASP A 35 -11.20 4.65 20.22
CA ASP A 35 -10.93 3.45 21.02
C ASP A 35 -10.69 2.21 20.16
N ALA A 36 -10.56 1.04 20.75
CA ALA A 36 -10.34 -0.21 20.02
C ALA A 36 -11.53 -0.57 19.12
N GLU A 37 -12.75 -0.27 19.52
CA GLU A 37 -13.97 -0.58 18.75
C GLU A 37 -14.04 0.24 17.46
N THR A 38 -13.52 1.47 17.48
CA THR A 38 -13.41 2.34 16.30
C THR A 38 -12.66 1.64 15.14
N TRP A 39 -11.70 0.78 15.46
CA TRP A 39 -10.84 0.07 14.51
C TRP A 39 -11.23 -1.38 14.26
N ASN A 40 -12.20 -1.92 15.00
CA ASN A 40 -12.63 -3.30 14.85
C ASN A 40 -13.53 -3.46 13.62
N ARG A 41 -13.32 -4.55 12.91
CA ARG A 41 -14.14 -5.00 11.79
C ARG A 41 -14.41 -6.51 11.92
N THR A 42 -15.21 -7.03 11.02
CA THR A 42 -15.44 -8.48 10.90
C THR A 42 -14.77 -8.98 9.65
N ASN A 43 -13.92 -10.01 9.77
CA ASN A 43 -13.23 -10.62 8.64
C ASN A 43 -14.17 -11.50 7.79
N HIS A 44 -13.64 -12.08 6.72
CA HIS A 44 -14.41 -12.94 5.82
C HIS A 44 -14.87 -14.28 6.43
N ARG A 45 -14.42 -14.60 7.65
CA ARG A 45 -14.86 -15.77 8.45
C ARG A 45 -15.91 -15.40 9.49
N GLY A 46 -16.26 -14.12 9.65
CA GLY A 46 -17.14 -13.64 10.70
C GLY A 46 -16.44 -13.38 12.03
N GLU A 47 -15.11 -13.39 12.07
CA GLU A 47 -14.30 -13.18 13.27
C GLU A 47 -13.90 -11.70 13.42
N PRO A 48 -13.73 -11.18 14.65
CA PRO A 48 -13.24 -9.81 14.84
C PRO A 48 -11.80 -9.65 14.39
N ILE A 49 -11.51 -8.55 13.71
CA ILE A 49 -10.20 -8.17 13.20
C ILE A 49 -10.01 -6.66 13.38
N THR A 50 -8.77 -6.22 13.66
CA THR A 50 -8.49 -4.79 13.78
C THR A 50 -7.87 -4.19 12.52
N LEU A 51 -8.21 -2.92 12.22
CA LEU A 51 -7.57 -2.12 11.17
C LEU A 51 -6.31 -1.39 11.65
N LEU A 52 -5.85 -1.57 12.89
CA LEU A 52 -4.70 -0.85 13.46
C LEU A 52 -3.37 -1.15 12.75
N GLU A 53 -3.33 -2.18 11.92
CA GLU A 53 -2.18 -2.50 11.08
C GLU A 53 -1.89 -1.40 10.05
N GLY A 54 -2.94 -0.82 9.44
CA GLY A 54 -2.80 0.27 8.48
C GLY A 54 -2.14 1.51 9.08
N PRO A 55 -2.69 2.12 10.13
CA PRO A 55 -2.04 3.21 10.85
C PRO A 55 -0.63 2.88 11.30
N ALA A 56 -0.36 1.64 11.74
CA ALA A 56 0.97 1.21 12.14
C ALA A 56 1.94 1.17 10.97
N PHE A 57 1.51 0.70 9.80
CA PHE A 57 2.30 0.78 8.57
C PHE A 57 2.61 2.25 8.21
N VAL A 58 1.61 3.12 8.22
CA VAL A 58 1.75 4.55 7.90
C VAL A 58 2.74 5.23 8.83
N ALA A 59 2.59 5.05 10.14
CA ALA A 59 3.47 5.64 11.13
C ALA A 59 4.90 5.08 11.03
N GLY A 60 5.03 3.77 10.87
CA GLY A 60 6.32 3.09 10.80
C GLY A 60 7.09 3.42 9.52
N ALA A 61 6.46 3.33 8.37
CA ALA A 61 7.08 3.69 7.09
C ALA A 61 7.40 5.19 7.03
N GLY A 62 6.51 6.04 7.58
CA GLY A 62 6.73 7.49 7.70
C GLY A 62 7.93 7.81 8.59
N ALA A 63 8.00 7.22 9.79
CA ALA A 63 9.14 7.40 10.69
C ALA A 63 10.45 6.94 10.05
N ALA A 64 10.45 5.76 9.39
CA ALA A 64 11.62 5.28 8.68
C ALA A 64 12.06 6.26 7.57
N ALA A 65 11.11 6.75 6.75
CA ALA A 65 11.40 7.74 5.71
C ALA A 65 11.96 9.05 6.28
N ALA A 66 11.45 9.48 7.45
CA ALA A 66 11.90 10.69 8.11
C ALA A 66 13.37 10.63 8.56
N VAL A 67 13.82 9.47 9.05
CA VAL A 67 15.15 9.32 9.67
C VAL A 67 16.18 8.61 8.78
N LEU A 68 15.76 8.01 7.65
CA LEU A 68 16.66 7.22 6.80
C LEU A 68 17.83 8.08 6.30
N PRO A 69 19.08 7.65 6.58
CA PRO A 69 20.27 8.43 6.21
C PRO A 69 20.42 8.58 4.69
N GLY A 70 20.98 9.72 4.27
CA GLY A 70 21.30 9.96 2.86
C GLY A 70 20.11 10.31 1.96
N PHE A 71 18.88 10.35 2.47
CA PHE A 71 17.74 10.78 1.66
C PHE A 71 17.81 12.27 1.34
N PRO A 72 17.80 12.65 0.05
CA PRO A 72 17.63 14.05 -0.34
C PRO A 72 16.32 14.61 0.23
N VAL A 73 16.34 15.87 0.67
CA VAL A 73 15.17 16.51 1.31
C VAL A 73 13.89 16.39 0.48
N ARG A 74 13.99 16.60 -0.85
CA ARG A 74 12.83 16.48 -1.75
C ARG A 74 12.25 15.07 -1.81
N LEU A 75 13.11 14.04 -1.83
CA LEU A 75 12.65 12.65 -1.84
C LEU A 75 12.06 12.24 -0.49
N ARG A 76 12.66 12.72 0.60
CA ARG A 76 12.12 12.53 1.96
C ARG A 76 10.72 13.14 2.08
N ALA A 77 10.56 14.39 1.65
CA ALA A 77 9.26 15.06 1.64
C ALA A 77 8.25 14.33 0.74
N ALA A 78 8.66 13.86 -0.45
CA ALA A 78 7.80 13.08 -1.33
C ALA A 78 7.35 11.75 -0.70
N ALA A 79 8.25 11.03 -0.02
CA ALA A 79 7.92 9.79 0.67
C ALA A 79 6.97 10.04 1.86
N LEU A 80 7.21 11.09 2.64
CA LEU A 80 6.32 11.48 3.74
C LEU A 80 4.94 11.89 3.24
N LEU A 81 4.86 12.68 2.15
CA LEU A 81 3.58 13.01 1.52
C LEU A 81 2.86 11.76 1.00
N ALA A 82 3.57 10.88 0.29
CA ALA A 82 2.97 9.67 -0.26
C ALA A 82 2.39 8.77 0.83
N VAL A 83 3.15 8.52 1.90
CA VAL A 83 2.69 7.65 3.00
C VAL A 83 1.60 8.31 3.84
N ALA A 84 1.74 9.59 4.18
CA ALA A 84 0.76 10.30 4.99
C ALA A 84 -0.55 10.56 4.22
N GLY A 85 -0.47 10.95 2.95
CA GLY A 85 -1.66 11.19 2.13
C GLY A 85 -2.37 9.89 1.77
N GLY A 86 -1.64 8.85 1.31
CA GLY A 86 -2.22 7.52 1.07
C GLY A 86 -2.90 6.96 2.32
N GLY A 87 -2.19 7.03 3.45
CA GLY A 87 -2.68 6.56 4.74
C GLY A 87 -3.79 7.42 5.34
N GLY A 88 -3.67 8.75 5.25
CA GLY A 88 -4.67 9.67 5.80
C GLY A 88 -6.01 9.60 5.09
N PHE A 89 -6.02 9.66 3.75
CA PHE A 89 -7.25 9.53 2.97
C PHE A 89 -7.81 8.11 2.98
N GLY A 90 -6.93 7.08 3.05
CA GLY A 90 -7.36 5.70 3.25
C GLY A 90 -7.99 5.49 4.62
N GLY A 91 -7.33 5.98 5.69
CA GLY A 91 -7.85 5.91 7.06
C GLY A 91 -9.15 6.70 7.26
N TYR A 92 -9.31 7.81 6.54
CA TYR A 92 -10.59 8.51 6.50
C TYR A 92 -11.72 7.63 5.95
N ASP A 93 -11.44 6.90 4.85
CA ASP A 93 -12.42 5.96 4.28
C ASP A 93 -12.65 4.74 5.20
N ASP A 94 -11.62 4.23 5.86
CA ASP A 94 -11.75 3.17 6.87
C ASP A 94 -12.68 3.55 8.03
N LEU A 95 -12.61 4.80 8.49
CA LEU A 95 -13.35 5.27 9.65
C LEU A 95 -14.75 5.81 9.31
N TYR A 96 -14.88 6.47 8.16
CA TYR A 96 -16.10 7.19 7.78
C TYR A 96 -16.71 6.72 6.45
N GLY A 97 -16.17 5.63 5.86
CA GLY A 97 -16.67 5.08 4.62
C GLY A 97 -18.11 4.60 4.73
N VAL A 98 -18.99 5.15 3.88
CA VAL A 98 -20.39 4.70 3.77
C VAL A 98 -20.52 3.80 2.56
N THR A 99 -21.08 2.61 2.74
CA THR A 99 -21.17 1.54 1.73
C THR A 99 -22.18 1.81 0.59
N SER A 100 -22.78 3.01 0.52
CA SER A 100 -23.84 3.33 -0.44
C SER A 100 -23.39 3.41 -1.90
N SER A 101 -22.12 3.74 -2.16
CA SER A 101 -21.55 3.81 -3.52
C SER A 101 -20.34 2.90 -3.62
N LYS A 102 -20.35 1.95 -4.57
CA LYS A 102 -19.25 0.99 -4.77
C LYS A 102 -18.54 1.22 -6.09
N GLY A 103 -17.19 1.05 -6.07
CA GLY A 103 -16.33 1.16 -7.23
C GLY A 103 -16.09 2.60 -7.69
N PHE A 104 -15.06 2.77 -8.52
CA PHE A 104 -14.66 4.08 -9.06
C PHE A 104 -15.81 4.79 -9.81
N LYS A 105 -16.52 4.03 -10.64
CA LYS A 105 -17.67 4.54 -11.41
C LYS A 105 -18.82 5.02 -10.51
N GLY A 106 -19.08 4.31 -9.40
CA GLY A 106 -20.13 4.69 -8.44
C GLY A 106 -19.85 6.04 -7.78
N HIS A 107 -18.62 6.25 -7.30
CA HIS A 107 -18.21 7.51 -6.69
C HIS A 107 -18.19 8.68 -7.68
N LEU A 108 -17.76 8.45 -8.93
CA LEU A 108 -17.78 9.47 -9.96
C LEU A 108 -19.23 9.88 -10.36
N THR A 109 -20.13 8.90 -10.41
CA THR A 109 -21.55 9.13 -10.68
C THR A 109 -22.23 9.91 -9.54
N ALA A 110 -21.91 9.60 -8.28
CA ALA A 110 -22.40 10.35 -7.13
C ALA A 110 -21.91 11.81 -7.18
N LEU A 111 -20.60 12.01 -7.47
CA LEU A 111 -20.00 13.34 -7.60
C LEU A 111 -20.64 14.17 -8.73
N SER A 112 -20.97 13.55 -9.86
CA SER A 112 -21.67 14.23 -10.97
C SER A 112 -23.10 14.69 -10.60
N LYS A 113 -23.67 14.12 -9.54
CA LYS A 113 -24.96 14.51 -8.94
C LYS A 113 -24.81 15.48 -7.77
N GLY A 114 -23.58 15.95 -7.49
CA GLY A 114 -23.29 16.84 -6.37
C GLY A 114 -23.13 16.14 -5.01
N GLU A 115 -23.10 14.81 -4.97
CA GLU A 115 -22.91 14.03 -3.76
C GLU A 115 -21.42 13.72 -3.54
N VAL A 116 -20.83 14.27 -2.49
CA VAL A 116 -19.43 14.01 -2.11
C VAL A 116 -19.40 12.78 -1.20
N THR A 117 -18.97 11.65 -1.74
CA THR A 117 -18.79 10.40 -0.97
C THR A 117 -17.39 10.32 -0.35
N SER A 118 -17.20 9.53 0.73
CA SER A 118 -15.87 9.28 1.32
C SER A 118 -14.89 8.71 0.29
N GLY A 119 -15.34 7.80 -0.57
CA GLY A 119 -14.53 7.27 -1.67
C GLY A 119 -14.13 8.32 -2.70
N ALA A 120 -14.98 9.32 -3.01
CA ALA A 120 -14.61 10.43 -3.87
C ALA A 120 -13.53 11.30 -3.22
N VAL A 121 -13.66 11.61 -1.92
CA VAL A 121 -12.64 12.34 -1.14
C VAL A 121 -11.32 11.57 -1.16
N LYS A 122 -11.35 10.25 -0.94
CA LYS A 122 -10.16 9.39 -1.02
C LYS A 122 -9.49 9.45 -2.40
N ILE A 123 -10.24 9.28 -3.48
CA ILE A 123 -9.70 9.29 -4.85
C ILE A 123 -9.05 10.63 -5.16
N ILE A 124 -9.73 11.74 -4.87
CA ILE A 124 -9.23 13.10 -5.13
C ILE A 124 -7.99 13.37 -4.24
N GLY A 125 -8.07 13.03 -2.95
CA GLY A 125 -7.00 13.27 -2.00
C GLY A 125 -5.74 12.47 -2.31
N ILE A 126 -5.86 11.19 -2.65
CA ILE A 126 -4.74 10.35 -3.07
C ILE A 126 -4.18 10.84 -4.41
N GLY A 127 -5.04 11.27 -5.34
CA GLY A 127 -4.63 11.87 -6.62
C GLY A 127 -3.80 13.14 -6.43
N ALA A 128 -4.29 14.07 -5.61
CA ALA A 128 -3.58 15.31 -5.27
C ALA A 128 -2.25 15.02 -4.54
N THR A 129 -2.26 14.08 -3.60
CA THR A 129 -1.06 13.62 -2.90
C THR A 129 -0.02 13.05 -3.86
N GLY A 130 -0.45 12.20 -4.80
CA GLY A 130 0.44 11.61 -5.81
C GLY A 130 1.08 12.68 -6.69
N LEU A 131 0.32 13.67 -7.15
CA LEU A 131 0.82 14.79 -7.93
C LEU A 131 1.79 15.66 -7.12
N ALA A 132 1.49 15.96 -5.86
CA ALA A 132 2.37 16.75 -4.99
C ALA A 132 3.70 16.02 -4.71
N ALA A 133 3.65 14.73 -4.39
CA ALA A 133 4.84 13.91 -4.18
C ALA A 133 5.69 13.82 -5.48
N ALA A 134 5.04 13.66 -6.63
CA ALA A 134 5.70 13.61 -7.93
C ALA A 134 6.34 14.96 -8.31
N ALA A 135 5.72 16.09 -8.00
CA ALA A 135 6.26 17.43 -8.28
C ALA A 135 7.60 17.67 -7.56
N LEU A 136 7.79 17.07 -6.38
CA LEU A 136 9.05 17.18 -5.64
C LEU A 136 10.20 16.39 -6.28
N THR A 137 9.90 15.34 -7.07
CA THR A 137 10.89 14.40 -7.61
C THR A 137 11.01 14.44 -9.14
N SER A 138 10.09 15.10 -9.83
CA SER A 138 10.06 15.21 -11.30
C SER A 138 10.73 16.48 -11.80
N ARG A 139 11.16 16.48 -13.07
CA ARG A 139 11.83 17.62 -13.72
C ARG A 139 10.93 18.44 -14.64
N GLY A 140 9.69 18.02 -14.86
CA GLY A 140 8.75 18.72 -15.75
C GLY A 140 7.33 18.22 -15.62
N GLY A 141 6.36 18.97 -16.16
CA GLY A 141 4.94 18.72 -15.97
C GLY A 141 4.47 17.35 -16.46
N ALA A 142 4.93 16.90 -17.62
CA ALA A 142 4.59 15.57 -18.16
C ALA A 142 5.10 14.43 -17.25
N ASP A 143 6.34 14.55 -16.75
CA ASP A 143 6.88 13.56 -15.80
C ASP A 143 6.14 13.62 -14.45
N THR A 144 5.74 14.82 -14.01
CA THR A 144 4.93 14.98 -12.80
C THR A 144 3.59 14.27 -12.95
N ALA A 145 2.92 14.44 -14.08
CA ALA A 145 1.64 13.77 -14.35
C ALA A 145 1.77 12.25 -14.36
N VAL A 146 2.75 11.71 -15.06
CA VAL A 146 3.02 10.25 -15.13
C VAL A 146 3.40 9.70 -13.75
N ASN A 147 4.29 10.36 -13.04
CA ASN A 147 4.75 9.91 -11.73
C ASN A 147 3.64 10.05 -10.66
N GLY A 148 2.84 11.11 -10.72
CA GLY A 148 1.67 11.30 -9.85
C GLY A 148 0.62 10.22 -10.07
N ALA A 149 0.34 9.90 -11.33
CA ALA A 149 -0.55 8.80 -11.70
C ALA A 149 -0.01 7.43 -11.23
N LEU A 150 1.33 7.22 -11.28
CA LEU A 150 1.95 6.01 -10.70
C LEU A 150 1.74 5.92 -9.20
N VAL A 151 1.97 7.01 -8.45
CA VAL A 151 1.79 7.02 -7.00
C VAL A 151 0.33 6.76 -6.64
N ALA A 152 -0.60 7.53 -7.20
CA ALA A 152 -2.02 7.42 -6.90
C ALA A 152 -2.64 6.10 -7.41
N GLY A 153 -2.29 5.69 -8.62
CA GLY A 153 -2.80 4.45 -9.21
C GLY A 153 -2.29 3.21 -8.48
N SER A 154 -1.01 3.21 -8.06
CA SER A 154 -0.46 2.11 -7.26
C SER A 154 -1.10 2.04 -5.87
N ALA A 155 -1.41 3.18 -5.25
CA ALA A 155 -2.16 3.23 -4.00
C ALA A 155 -3.52 2.54 -4.16
N ASN A 156 -4.31 2.97 -5.14
CA ASN A 156 -5.61 2.36 -5.42
C ASN A 156 -5.50 0.87 -5.76
N LEU A 157 -4.52 0.48 -6.59
CA LEU A 157 -4.35 -0.92 -6.98
C LEU A 157 -3.98 -1.81 -5.79
N ALA A 158 -3.10 -1.36 -4.88
CA ALA A 158 -2.77 -2.10 -3.67
C ALA A 158 -4.01 -2.33 -2.80
N ASN A 159 -4.85 -1.31 -2.66
CA ASN A 159 -6.12 -1.41 -1.93
C ASN A 159 -7.09 -2.42 -2.56
N LEU A 160 -7.15 -2.52 -3.88
CA LEU A 160 -7.97 -3.53 -4.57
C LEU A 160 -7.52 -4.99 -4.27
N PHE A 161 -6.30 -5.19 -3.81
CA PHE A 161 -5.81 -6.51 -3.37
C PHE A 161 -6.05 -6.78 -1.88
N ASP A 162 -6.41 -5.78 -1.06
CA ASP A 162 -6.59 -5.93 0.40
C ASP A 162 -7.97 -6.52 0.76
N LEU A 163 -8.36 -7.59 0.08
CA LEU A 163 -9.63 -8.29 0.27
C LEU A 163 -9.47 -9.67 0.92
N ARG A 164 -8.26 -10.10 1.19
CA ARG A 164 -7.94 -11.40 1.79
C ARG A 164 -6.64 -11.32 2.58
N PRO A 165 -6.49 -12.12 3.63
CA PRO A 165 -5.35 -12.06 4.54
C PRO A 165 -4.00 -12.13 3.83
N GLY A 166 -3.13 -11.18 4.11
CA GLY A 166 -1.78 -11.06 3.57
C GLY A 166 -1.65 -10.79 2.08
N ARG A 167 -2.77 -10.64 1.34
CA ARG A 167 -2.71 -10.52 -0.12
C ARG A 167 -2.09 -9.21 -0.57
N ALA A 168 -2.52 -8.07 -0.02
CA ALA A 168 -1.97 -6.77 -0.39
C ALA A 168 -0.47 -6.70 -0.07
N ILE A 169 -0.05 -7.20 1.08
CA ILE A 169 1.36 -7.26 1.47
C ILE A 169 2.15 -8.16 0.52
N LYS A 170 1.68 -9.37 0.21
CA LYS A 170 2.36 -10.29 -0.73
C LYS A 170 2.50 -9.67 -2.12
N VAL A 171 1.46 -9.03 -2.64
CA VAL A 171 1.51 -8.31 -3.92
C VAL A 171 2.52 -7.16 -3.83
N GLY A 172 2.50 -6.40 -2.74
CA GLY A 172 3.48 -5.33 -2.48
C GLY A 172 4.92 -5.85 -2.46
N LEU A 173 5.19 -6.96 -1.78
CA LEU A 173 6.50 -7.61 -1.75
C LEU A 173 6.94 -8.08 -3.14
N LEU A 174 6.05 -8.73 -3.89
CA LEU A 174 6.33 -9.22 -5.25
C LEU A 174 6.61 -8.07 -6.23
N CYS A 175 5.85 -6.96 -6.16
CA CYS A 175 6.04 -5.80 -7.01
C CYS A 175 7.25 -4.94 -6.58
N GLY A 176 7.51 -4.85 -5.29
CA GLY A 176 8.60 -4.04 -4.74
C GLY A 176 9.98 -4.70 -4.86
N ALA A 177 10.07 -6.04 -4.80
CA ALA A 177 11.33 -6.74 -4.91
C ALA A 177 12.10 -6.45 -6.22
N PRO A 178 11.47 -6.40 -7.42
CA PRO A 178 12.16 -5.98 -8.64
C PRO A 178 12.68 -4.55 -8.60
N LEU A 179 11.96 -3.61 -7.95
CA LEU A 179 12.40 -2.23 -7.78
C LEU A 179 13.64 -2.15 -6.88
N LEU A 180 13.62 -2.88 -5.77
CA LEU A 180 14.77 -3.02 -4.89
C LEU A 180 15.97 -3.63 -5.62
N ALA A 181 15.76 -4.71 -6.35
CA ALA A 181 16.80 -5.36 -7.14
C ALA A 181 17.38 -4.42 -8.23
N ALA A 182 16.54 -3.60 -8.87
CA ALA A 182 16.98 -2.61 -9.84
C ALA A 182 17.85 -1.51 -9.20
N ALA A 183 17.49 -1.05 -8.00
CA ALA A 183 18.28 -0.07 -7.25
C ALA A 183 19.62 -0.67 -6.78
N VAL A 184 19.62 -1.91 -6.29
CA VAL A 184 20.84 -2.62 -5.86
C VAL A 184 21.79 -2.83 -7.04
N ARG A 185 21.29 -3.24 -8.21
CA ARG A 185 22.14 -3.39 -9.42
C ARG A 185 22.80 -2.08 -9.88
N ARG A 186 22.20 -0.93 -9.55
CA ARG A 186 22.77 0.41 -9.87
C ARG A 186 23.63 0.98 -8.76
N ASP A 187 23.84 0.25 -7.68
CA ASP A 187 24.51 0.67 -6.44
C ASP A 187 23.96 2.00 -5.88
N ASP A 188 22.63 2.19 -5.98
CA ASP A 188 21.92 3.38 -5.50
C ASP A 188 21.31 3.14 -4.12
N PRO A 189 21.97 3.59 -3.04
CA PRO A 189 21.53 3.35 -1.67
C PRO A 189 20.22 4.07 -1.33
N VAL A 190 19.95 5.20 -1.99
CA VAL A 190 18.76 6.02 -1.73
C VAL A 190 17.51 5.31 -2.26
N ARG A 191 17.54 4.88 -3.53
CA ARG A 191 16.43 4.14 -4.13
C ARG A 191 16.25 2.76 -3.50
N ALA A 192 17.36 2.09 -3.17
CA ALA A 192 17.31 0.82 -2.45
C ALA A 192 16.68 0.97 -1.06
N GLY A 193 17.06 2.03 -0.33
CA GLY A 193 16.48 2.36 0.97
C GLY A 193 14.97 2.68 0.89
N LEU A 194 14.55 3.45 -0.12
CA LEU A 194 13.13 3.78 -0.33
C LEU A 194 12.27 2.52 -0.59
N ALA A 195 12.72 1.65 -1.49
CA ALA A 195 12.01 0.40 -1.74
C ALA A 195 12.01 -0.49 -0.49
N ALA A 196 13.15 -0.66 0.16
CA ALA A 196 13.32 -1.55 1.28
C ALA A 196 12.56 -1.11 2.54
N LEU A 197 12.40 0.19 2.80
CA LEU A 197 11.64 0.65 3.97
C LEU A 197 10.17 0.25 3.91
N SER A 198 9.54 0.37 2.74
CA SER A 198 8.14 -0.03 2.57
C SER A 198 7.98 -1.55 2.62
N LEU A 199 8.92 -2.30 2.01
CA LEU A 199 8.92 -3.77 2.07
C LEU A 199 9.18 -4.28 3.48
N GLY A 200 10.11 -3.67 4.22
CA GLY A 200 10.41 -4.03 5.60
C GLY A 200 9.24 -3.77 6.54
N ALA A 201 8.60 -2.60 6.43
CA ALA A 201 7.41 -2.28 7.20
C ALA A 201 6.26 -3.28 6.94
N ALA A 202 5.97 -3.55 5.65
CA ALA A 202 4.93 -4.50 5.26
C ALA A 202 5.24 -5.94 5.71
N ALA A 203 6.46 -6.41 5.48
CA ALA A 203 6.87 -7.76 5.89
C ALA A 203 6.81 -7.97 7.41
N ALA A 204 7.13 -6.94 8.18
CA ALA A 204 7.07 -7.01 9.64
C ALA A 204 5.63 -7.14 10.18
N LEU A 205 4.64 -6.64 9.46
CA LEU A 205 3.22 -6.71 9.84
C LEU A 205 2.52 -7.96 9.28
N LEU A 206 3.05 -8.57 8.22
CA LEU A 206 2.47 -9.73 7.55
C LEU A 206 2.03 -10.88 8.49
N PRO A 207 2.73 -11.21 9.60
CA PRO A 207 2.26 -12.25 10.53
C PRO A 207 0.92 -11.95 11.21
N GLU A 208 0.60 -10.67 11.45
CA GLU A 208 -0.68 -10.26 12.04
C GLU A 208 -1.81 -10.41 11.03
N ASP A 209 -1.56 -9.97 9.80
CA ASP A 209 -2.49 -10.06 8.67
C ASP A 209 -2.77 -11.54 8.29
N LEU A 210 -1.73 -12.36 8.11
CA LEU A 210 -1.89 -13.79 7.83
C LEU A 210 -2.59 -14.56 8.96
N GLY A 211 -2.37 -14.12 10.21
CA GLY A 211 -3.04 -14.66 11.40
C GLY A 211 -4.49 -14.21 11.55
N GLU A 212 -4.96 -13.33 10.65
CA GLU A 212 -6.31 -12.74 10.68
C GLU A 212 -6.60 -12.03 12.01
N ARG A 213 -5.57 -11.47 12.65
CA ARG A 213 -5.67 -10.63 13.85
C ARG A 213 -5.81 -9.15 13.51
N ALA A 214 -5.20 -8.75 12.40
CA ALA A 214 -5.26 -7.40 11.85
C ALA A 214 -5.35 -7.46 10.32
N MET A 215 -5.61 -6.33 9.69
CA MET A 215 -5.50 -6.10 8.25
C MET A 215 -5.06 -4.68 7.97
N LEU A 216 -4.42 -4.47 6.80
CA LEU A 216 -3.96 -3.15 6.39
C LEU A 216 -5.09 -2.14 6.27
N GLY A 217 -6.25 -2.56 5.79
CA GLY A 217 -7.33 -1.66 5.44
C GLY A 217 -6.93 -0.65 4.38
N ASP A 218 -7.78 0.32 4.15
CA ASP A 218 -7.55 1.38 3.17
C ASP A 218 -6.35 2.25 3.55
N ALA A 219 -6.13 2.50 4.86
CA ALA A 219 -4.99 3.28 5.33
C ALA A 219 -3.64 2.66 4.92
N GLY A 220 -3.44 1.40 5.27
CA GLY A 220 -2.17 0.71 5.03
C GLY A 220 -1.95 0.36 3.57
N ALA A 221 -2.97 -0.17 2.90
CA ALA A 221 -2.87 -0.60 1.52
C ALA A 221 -2.59 0.58 0.56
N ASN A 222 -3.31 1.71 0.72
CA ASN A 222 -3.03 2.90 -0.08
C ASN A 222 -1.64 3.48 0.20
N ALA A 223 -1.19 3.50 1.46
CA ALA A 223 0.14 3.99 1.80
C ALA A 223 1.26 3.10 1.22
N LEU A 224 1.10 1.77 1.30
CA LEU A 224 2.03 0.80 0.70
C LEU A 224 2.13 1.01 -0.82
N GLY A 225 0.98 1.06 -1.49
CA GLY A 225 0.93 1.28 -2.92
C GLY A 225 1.51 2.62 -3.34
N ALA A 226 1.24 3.71 -2.60
CA ALA A 226 1.80 5.04 -2.86
C ALA A 226 3.33 5.05 -2.76
N LEU A 227 3.91 4.42 -1.74
CA LEU A 227 5.36 4.30 -1.59
C LEU A 227 5.99 3.46 -2.71
N LEU A 228 5.36 2.37 -3.12
CA LEU A 228 5.83 1.55 -4.24
C LEU A 228 5.74 2.30 -5.58
N GLY A 229 4.66 3.06 -5.80
CA GLY A 229 4.52 3.95 -6.95
C GLY A 229 5.59 5.03 -6.99
N LEU A 230 5.90 5.65 -5.84
CA LEU A 230 7.01 6.59 -5.71
C LEU A 230 8.36 5.91 -5.97
N ALA A 231 8.60 4.73 -5.40
CA ALA A 231 9.82 3.96 -5.67
C ALA A 231 9.99 3.62 -7.16
N ALA A 232 8.90 3.22 -7.83
CA ALA A 232 8.90 2.98 -9.27
C ALA A 232 9.23 4.26 -10.06
N SER A 233 8.63 5.40 -9.68
CA SER A 233 8.81 6.68 -10.36
C SER A 233 10.26 7.16 -10.35
N VAL A 234 10.99 6.95 -9.25
CA VAL A 234 12.39 7.39 -9.10
C VAL A 234 13.40 6.34 -9.55
N THR A 235 13.01 5.05 -9.62
CA THR A 235 13.92 3.95 -9.97
C THR A 235 13.90 3.62 -11.45
N LEU A 236 12.73 3.69 -12.08
CA LEU A 236 12.55 3.28 -13.48
C LEU A 236 12.79 4.43 -14.47
N GLY A 237 13.34 4.10 -15.62
CA GLY A 237 13.36 5.01 -16.77
C GLY A 237 11.95 5.24 -17.32
N ARG A 238 11.79 6.24 -18.20
CA ARG A 238 10.49 6.61 -18.77
C ARG A 238 9.71 5.43 -19.38
N PRO A 239 10.31 4.53 -20.19
CA PRO A 239 9.58 3.37 -20.72
C PRO A 239 9.07 2.45 -19.62
N GLY A 240 9.88 2.17 -18.59
CA GLY A 240 9.48 1.34 -17.46
C GLY A 240 8.35 1.98 -16.63
N ARG A 241 8.40 3.30 -16.40
CA ARG A 241 7.31 4.03 -15.72
C ARG A 241 5.99 3.93 -16.50
N LEU A 242 6.05 4.12 -17.82
CA LEU A 242 4.86 4.01 -18.67
C LEU A 242 4.33 2.58 -18.73
N ALA A 243 5.20 1.57 -18.77
CA ALA A 243 4.77 0.16 -18.71
C ALA A 243 4.08 -0.17 -17.38
N VAL A 244 4.65 0.23 -16.24
CA VAL A 244 4.02 0.03 -14.92
C VAL A 244 2.71 0.80 -14.83
N LEU A 245 2.66 2.05 -15.28
CA LEU A 245 1.42 2.83 -15.29
C LEU A 245 0.35 2.17 -16.16
N GLY A 246 0.70 1.71 -17.36
CA GLY A 246 -0.22 0.97 -18.24
C GLY A 246 -0.76 -0.29 -17.56
N THR A 247 0.08 -1.04 -16.84
CA THR A 247 -0.33 -2.21 -16.06
C THR A 247 -1.28 -1.82 -14.92
N VAL A 248 -0.97 -0.77 -14.17
CA VAL A 248 -1.83 -0.27 -13.09
C VAL A 248 -3.20 0.14 -13.61
N VAL A 249 -3.24 0.91 -14.70
CA VAL A 249 -4.49 1.34 -15.35
C VAL A 249 -5.29 0.15 -15.86
N ALA A 250 -4.63 -0.80 -16.54
CA ALA A 250 -5.29 -1.99 -17.08
C ALA A 250 -5.89 -2.87 -15.98
N LEU A 251 -5.14 -3.11 -14.88
CA LEU A 251 -5.64 -3.90 -13.74
C LEU A 251 -6.77 -3.16 -13.00
N THR A 252 -6.66 -1.86 -12.81
CA THR A 252 -7.73 -1.06 -12.19
C THR A 252 -9.01 -1.09 -13.06
N ALA A 253 -8.89 -0.91 -14.36
CA ALA A 253 -10.03 -1.01 -15.27
C ALA A 253 -10.62 -2.43 -15.32
N ALA A 254 -9.78 -3.46 -15.26
CA ALA A 254 -10.22 -4.85 -15.20
C ALA A 254 -10.99 -5.16 -13.92
N SER A 255 -10.60 -4.58 -12.77
CA SER A 255 -11.27 -4.80 -11.48
C SER A 255 -12.73 -4.36 -11.45
N GLU A 256 -13.12 -3.41 -12.31
CA GLU A 256 -14.52 -3.00 -12.46
C GLU A 256 -15.41 -4.08 -13.11
N LYS A 257 -14.82 -5.03 -13.81
CA LYS A 257 -15.54 -6.07 -14.55
C LYS A 257 -15.30 -7.48 -14.01
N ILE A 258 -14.11 -7.72 -13.44
CA ILE A 258 -13.68 -9.05 -12.99
C ILE A 258 -13.24 -9.01 -11.53
N SER A 259 -13.57 -10.05 -10.78
CA SER A 259 -13.14 -10.21 -9.40
C SER A 259 -11.75 -10.82 -9.34
N PHE A 260 -10.75 -10.08 -8.84
CA PHE A 260 -9.40 -10.62 -8.61
C PHE A 260 -9.41 -11.85 -7.71
N THR A 261 -10.31 -11.91 -6.72
CA THR A 261 -10.45 -13.09 -5.86
C THR A 261 -10.84 -14.33 -6.67
N ARG A 262 -11.76 -14.20 -7.64
CA ARG A 262 -12.14 -15.34 -8.51
C ARG A 262 -11.00 -15.73 -9.45
N VAL A 263 -10.32 -14.76 -10.06
CA VAL A 263 -9.18 -15.02 -10.96
C VAL A 263 -8.06 -15.74 -10.21
N ILE A 264 -7.71 -15.27 -9.00
CA ILE A 264 -6.67 -15.88 -8.16
C ILE A 264 -7.08 -17.30 -7.76
N ALA A 265 -8.33 -17.50 -7.32
CA ALA A 265 -8.83 -18.82 -6.94
C ALA A 265 -8.88 -19.82 -8.11
N GLY A 266 -9.15 -19.31 -9.33
CA GLY A 266 -9.20 -20.15 -10.55
C GLY A 266 -7.84 -20.51 -11.15
N ASN A 267 -6.74 -19.89 -10.70
CA ASN A 267 -5.40 -20.18 -11.18
C ASN A 267 -4.56 -20.88 -10.10
N PRO A 268 -4.10 -22.14 -10.31
CA PRO A 268 -3.41 -22.91 -9.27
C PRO A 268 -2.15 -22.26 -8.70
N VAL A 269 -1.40 -21.55 -9.55
CA VAL A 269 -0.14 -20.88 -9.12
C VAL A 269 -0.48 -19.66 -8.27
N LEU A 270 -1.37 -18.81 -8.73
CA LEU A 270 -1.81 -17.63 -8.00
C LEU A 270 -2.49 -18.02 -6.68
N HIS A 271 -3.33 -19.05 -6.71
CA HIS A 271 -3.99 -19.57 -5.52
C HIS A 271 -2.97 -20.09 -4.49
N ARG A 272 -1.94 -20.83 -4.91
CA ARG A 272 -0.88 -21.30 -4.01
C ARG A 272 -0.14 -20.13 -3.35
N ILE A 273 0.19 -19.10 -4.10
CA ILE A 273 0.84 -17.88 -3.57
C ILE A 273 -0.10 -17.16 -2.59
N ASP A 274 -1.37 -17.03 -2.95
CA ASP A 274 -2.38 -16.37 -2.10
C ASP A 274 -2.57 -17.10 -0.78
N MET A 275 -2.61 -18.43 -0.81
CA MET A 275 -2.80 -19.26 0.39
C MET A 275 -1.54 -19.41 1.24
N LEU A 276 -0.36 -19.04 0.74
CA LEU A 276 0.90 -19.22 1.48
C LEU A 276 0.85 -18.48 2.82
N GLY A 277 0.99 -19.24 3.92
CA GLY A 277 1.02 -18.73 5.29
C GLY A 277 -0.34 -18.29 5.86
N ARG A 278 -1.44 -18.40 5.11
CA ARG A 278 -2.79 -18.14 5.62
C ARG A 278 -3.26 -19.25 6.55
N ARG A 279 -4.17 -18.93 7.44
CA ARG A 279 -4.86 -19.92 8.27
C ARG A 279 -5.57 -20.94 7.37
N PRO A 280 -5.55 -22.24 7.72
CA PRO A 280 -6.29 -23.28 6.98
C PRO A 280 -7.79 -22.92 6.90
N VAL A 281 -8.42 -23.28 5.79
CA VAL A 281 -9.88 -23.23 5.69
C VAL A 281 -10.40 -24.41 6.51
N GLU A 282 -11.12 -24.13 7.60
CA GLU A 282 -11.86 -25.19 8.29
C GLU A 282 -12.87 -25.76 7.30
N GLN A 283 -12.72 -27.03 6.97
CA GLN A 283 -13.75 -27.77 6.25
C GLN A 283 -14.94 -27.86 7.21
N ALA A 284 -16.08 -27.32 6.78
CA ALA A 284 -17.32 -27.53 7.51
C ALA A 284 -17.48 -29.06 7.75
N PRO A 285 -17.81 -29.49 8.98
CA PRO A 285 -18.03 -30.91 9.26
C PRO A 285 -19.06 -31.41 8.26
N GLY A 286 -18.62 -32.37 7.41
CA GLY A 286 -19.45 -32.93 6.38
C GLY A 286 -20.73 -33.50 7.04
N HIS A 287 -21.87 -33.01 6.61
CA HIS A 287 -23.12 -33.73 6.85
C HIS A 287 -22.98 -35.11 6.21
N ARG A 288 -22.71 -36.10 7.06
CA ARG A 288 -22.89 -37.52 6.71
C ARG A 288 -24.37 -37.87 6.84
#